data_9e50f5bdb3c1a16274e134d23d27ef5f
#
_entry.id   9e50f5bdb3c1a16274e134d23d27ef5f
#
_cell.length_a   1.000
_cell.length_b   1.000
_cell.length_c   1.000
_cell.angle_alpha   90.00
_cell.angle_beta   90.00
_cell.angle_gamma   90.00
#
_symmetry.space_group_name_H-M   'P 1'
#
loop_
_entity.id
_entity.type
_entity.pdbx_description
1 polymer ?
#
loop_
_entity_poly.entity_id
_entity_poly.type
_entity_poly.pdbx_seq_one_letter_code
_entity_poly.pdbx_strand_id
1 'polypeptide(L)'
;MRLPDVVLVALGGAVGSVARYGLGLAALRASGSGLPVGTWAANALGCIGIGIAVGLAPSDRVRLFAVVGVLGGFTTFSAYGAETLALWTAGRPGWAVANVLGSVVVGVAGVVLGLLLGRAVAA
;
A
#
# COMPACT_ATOMS: atom_id res chain seq x y z
N MET A 1 4.04 8.69 24.11
CA MET A 1 3.73 7.44 23.41
C MET A 1 3.43 6.39 24.46
N ARG A 2 2.23 5.78 24.48
CA ARG A 2 1.85 4.79 25.48
C ARG A 2 2.23 3.39 24.98
N LEU A 3 2.73 2.53 25.87
CA LEU A 3 3.14 1.15 25.51
C LEU A 3 2.06 0.37 24.76
N PRO A 4 0.76 0.41 25.13
CA PRO A 4 -0.29 -0.27 24.37
C PRO A 4 -0.44 0.23 22.93
N ASP A 5 -0.20 1.52 22.66
CA ASP A 5 -0.28 2.10 21.31
C ASP A 5 0.83 1.54 20.42
N VAL A 6 2.05 1.42 20.97
CA VAL A 6 3.21 0.82 20.27
C VAL A 6 2.94 -0.63 19.92
N VAL A 7 2.36 -1.39 20.84
CA VAL A 7 2.02 -2.81 20.61
C VAL A 7 1.00 -2.95 19.48
N LEU A 8 -0.03 -2.10 19.45
CA LEU A 8 -1.03 -2.10 18.35
C LEU A 8 -0.37 -1.84 16.99
N VAL A 9 0.50 -0.83 16.92
CA VAL A 9 1.23 -0.50 15.68
C VAL A 9 2.18 -1.62 15.28
N ALA A 10 2.92 -2.20 16.23
CA ALA A 10 3.86 -3.29 15.97
C ALA A 10 3.15 -4.55 15.43
N LEU A 11 2.07 -4.98 16.07
CA LEU A 11 1.28 -6.13 15.63
C LEU A 11 0.63 -5.89 14.26
N GLY A 12 0.04 -4.71 14.06
CA GLY A 12 -0.51 -4.33 12.76
C GLY A 12 0.56 -4.29 11.68
N GLY A 13 1.72 -3.69 11.98
CA GLY A 13 2.85 -3.61 11.06
C GLY A 13 3.39 -4.99 10.67
N ALA A 14 3.48 -5.91 11.62
CA ALA A 14 3.87 -7.29 11.34
C ALA A 14 2.88 -7.96 10.37
N VAL A 15 1.57 -7.85 10.62
CA VAL A 15 0.52 -8.37 9.73
C VAL A 15 0.62 -7.75 8.33
N GLY A 16 0.73 -6.41 8.24
CA GLY A 16 0.82 -5.71 6.96
C GLY A 16 2.06 -6.10 6.16
N SER A 17 3.23 -6.19 6.80
CA SER A 17 4.48 -6.57 6.15
C SER A 17 4.46 -8.02 5.64
N VAL A 18 3.90 -8.95 6.40
CA VAL A 18 3.73 -10.36 5.98
C VAL A 18 2.75 -10.45 4.81
N ALA A 19 1.63 -9.72 4.86
CA ALA A 19 0.65 -9.68 3.77
C ALA A 19 1.27 -9.13 2.47
N ARG A 20 2.05 -8.04 2.56
CA ARG A 20 2.81 -7.50 1.43
C ARG A 20 3.80 -8.49 0.85
N TYR A 21 4.56 -9.19 1.70
CA TYR A 21 5.49 -10.22 1.25
C TYR A 21 4.78 -11.34 0.51
N GLY A 22 3.67 -11.86 1.05
CA GLY A 22 2.85 -12.89 0.39
C GLY A 22 2.29 -12.44 -0.95
N LEU A 23 1.76 -11.20 -1.02
CA LEU A 23 1.28 -10.62 -2.28
C LEU A 23 2.40 -10.48 -3.32
N GLY A 24 3.58 -10.05 -2.90
CA GLY A 24 4.77 -9.96 -3.75
C GLY A 24 5.17 -11.30 -4.35
N LEU A 25 5.20 -12.36 -3.54
CA LEU A 25 5.47 -13.73 -4.02
C LEU A 25 4.40 -14.23 -4.99
N ALA A 26 3.13 -14.00 -4.71
CA ALA A 26 2.03 -14.39 -5.58
C ALA A 26 2.11 -13.65 -6.93
N ALA A 27 2.35 -12.35 -6.91
CA ALA A 27 2.50 -11.53 -8.10
C ALA A 27 3.71 -11.95 -8.95
N LEU A 28 4.84 -12.28 -8.32
CA LEU A 28 6.04 -12.77 -9.01
C LEU A 28 5.76 -14.08 -9.76
N ARG A 29 5.04 -15.01 -9.11
CA ARG A 29 4.67 -16.30 -9.72
C ARG A 29 3.69 -16.15 -10.87
N ALA A 30 2.76 -15.18 -10.76
CA ALA A 30 1.71 -14.99 -11.75
C ALA A 30 2.16 -14.19 -12.98
N SER A 31 3.03 -13.18 -12.81
CA SER A 31 3.30 -12.23 -13.88
C SER A 31 4.51 -12.60 -14.76
N GLY A 32 5.57 -13.15 -14.18
CA GLY A 32 6.83 -13.47 -14.91
C GLY A 32 7.44 -12.30 -15.71
N SER A 33 6.87 -11.10 -15.61
CA SER A 33 7.14 -9.96 -16.51
C SER A 33 8.40 -9.15 -16.16
N GLY A 34 8.97 -9.37 -14.97
CA GLY A 34 10.04 -8.52 -14.42
C GLY A 34 9.57 -7.09 -14.09
N LEU A 35 8.26 -6.87 -14.01
CA LEU A 35 7.64 -5.62 -13.56
C LEU A 35 7.25 -5.70 -12.08
N PRO A 36 7.20 -4.57 -11.36
CA PRO A 36 6.92 -4.53 -9.92
C PRO A 36 5.41 -4.68 -9.60
N VAL A 37 4.77 -5.71 -10.16
CA VAL A 37 3.31 -5.92 -10.03
C VAL A 37 2.87 -6.07 -8.58
N GLY A 38 3.69 -6.73 -7.75
CA GLY A 38 3.40 -6.89 -6.32
C GLY A 38 3.36 -5.55 -5.58
N THR A 39 4.32 -4.68 -5.84
CA THR A 39 4.38 -3.34 -5.26
C THR A 39 3.22 -2.45 -5.74
N TRP A 40 2.90 -2.51 -7.03
CA TRP A 40 1.72 -1.80 -7.57
C TRP A 40 0.43 -2.23 -6.90
N ALA A 41 0.21 -3.55 -6.78
CA ALA A 41 -0.98 -4.09 -6.13
C ALA A 41 -1.04 -3.71 -4.64
N ALA A 42 0.06 -3.86 -3.90
CA ALA A 42 0.11 -3.51 -2.49
C ALA A 42 -0.18 -2.02 -2.25
N ASN A 43 0.45 -1.13 -3.02
CA ASN A 43 0.25 0.31 -2.86
C ASN A 43 -1.17 0.74 -3.31
N ALA A 44 -1.70 0.20 -4.41
CA ALA A 44 -3.06 0.50 -4.87
C ALA A 44 -4.11 0.06 -3.83
N LEU A 45 -4.04 -1.20 -3.36
CA LEU A 45 -4.95 -1.72 -2.34
C LEU A 45 -4.81 -0.97 -1.01
N GLY A 46 -3.59 -0.64 -0.61
CA GLY A 46 -3.34 0.15 0.58
C GLY A 46 -3.90 1.57 0.49
N CYS A 47 -3.81 2.23 -0.67
CA CYS A 47 -4.41 3.54 -0.92
C CYS A 47 -5.94 3.50 -0.82
N ILE A 48 -6.58 2.46 -1.39
CA ILE A 48 -8.02 2.24 -1.23
C ILE A 48 -8.36 2.04 0.25
N GLY A 49 -7.59 1.19 0.96
CA GLY A 49 -7.79 0.92 2.39
C GLY A 49 -7.68 2.18 3.26
N ILE A 50 -6.68 3.05 2.99
CA ILE A 50 -6.54 4.34 3.68
C ILE A 50 -7.75 5.24 3.40
N GLY A 51 -8.20 5.32 2.15
CA GLY A 51 -9.40 6.08 1.77
C GLY A 51 -10.64 5.60 2.53
N ILE A 52 -10.88 4.28 2.59
CA ILE A 52 -11.97 3.68 3.37
C ILE A 52 -11.87 4.07 4.85
N ALA A 53 -10.69 3.95 5.45
CA ALA A 53 -10.48 4.30 6.84
C ALA A 53 -10.77 5.78 7.12
N VAL A 54 -10.39 6.69 6.22
CA VAL A 54 -10.73 8.12 6.33
C VAL A 54 -12.24 8.33 6.25
N GLY A 55 -12.93 7.60 5.37
CA GLY A 55 -14.39 7.68 5.21
C GLY A 55 -15.18 7.16 6.43
N LEU A 56 -14.70 6.08 7.04
CA LEU A 56 -15.32 5.46 8.23
C LEU A 56 -15.01 6.19 9.54
N ALA A 57 -13.97 7.03 9.60
CA ALA A 57 -13.49 7.74 10.79
C ALA A 57 -13.37 6.82 12.03
N PRO A 58 -12.57 5.75 12.00
CA PRO A 58 -12.50 4.74 13.05
C PRO A 58 -11.95 5.31 14.36
N SER A 59 -12.23 4.64 15.47
CA SER A 59 -11.68 4.98 16.79
C SER A 59 -10.13 4.95 16.75
N ASP A 60 -9.50 5.68 17.68
CA ASP A 60 -8.03 5.81 17.75
C ASP A 60 -7.31 4.46 17.80
N ARG A 61 -7.83 3.48 18.55
CA ARG A 61 -7.21 2.14 18.62
C ARG A 61 -7.27 1.40 17.30
N VAL A 62 -8.41 1.45 16.60
CA VAL A 62 -8.58 0.86 15.27
C VAL A 62 -7.67 1.55 14.28
N ARG A 63 -7.57 2.88 14.33
CA ARG A 63 -6.67 3.67 13.49
C ARG A 63 -5.20 3.29 13.70
N LEU A 64 -4.76 3.13 14.96
CA LEU A 64 -3.39 2.73 15.27
C LEU A 64 -3.07 1.33 14.73
N PHE A 65 -3.95 0.36 14.94
CA PHE A 65 -3.73 -1.00 14.46
C PHE A 65 -3.87 -1.11 12.94
N ALA A 66 -5.00 -0.68 12.38
CA ALA A 66 -5.33 -0.92 10.98
C ALA A 66 -4.63 0.06 10.03
N VAL A 67 -4.63 1.37 10.34
CA VAL A 67 -4.08 2.37 9.41
C VAL A 67 -2.58 2.51 9.60
N VAL A 68 -2.13 2.82 10.82
CA VAL A 68 -0.69 3.04 11.08
C VAL A 68 0.08 1.73 11.02
N GLY A 69 -0.47 0.67 11.63
CA GLY A 69 0.13 -0.66 11.64
C GLY A 69 -0.04 -1.39 10.30
N VAL A 70 -1.24 -1.93 10.04
CA VAL A 70 -1.46 -2.84 8.90
C VAL A 70 -1.19 -2.13 7.58
N LEU A 71 -1.87 -1.02 7.27
CA LEU A 71 -1.70 -0.34 5.99
C LEU A 71 -0.31 0.29 5.86
N GLY A 72 0.27 0.82 6.96
CA GLY A 72 1.64 1.33 6.98
C GLY A 72 2.69 0.25 6.71
N GLY A 73 2.50 -0.97 7.24
CA GLY A 73 3.38 -2.12 6.95
C GLY A 73 3.12 -2.75 5.57
N PHE A 74 1.89 -2.66 5.06
CA PHE A 74 1.49 -3.24 3.77
C PHE A 74 1.95 -2.43 2.58
N THR A 75 1.91 -1.08 2.64
CA THR A 75 2.37 -0.19 1.58
C THR A 75 3.88 0.06 1.66
N THR A 76 4.51 0.44 0.54
CA THR A 76 5.94 0.71 0.53
C THR A 76 6.35 1.73 -0.52
N PHE A 77 6.99 2.79 -0.07
CA PHE A 77 7.63 3.77 -0.96
C PHE A 77 9.07 3.40 -1.29
N SER A 78 9.77 2.72 -0.38
CA SER A 78 11.16 2.31 -0.59
C SER A 78 11.31 1.25 -1.70
N ALA A 79 10.44 0.24 -1.73
CA ALA A 79 10.43 -0.74 -2.82
C ALA A 79 10.11 -0.06 -4.15
N TYR A 80 9.10 0.81 -4.20
CA TYR A 80 8.76 1.61 -5.39
C TYR A 80 9.98 2.39 -5.92
N GLY A 81 10.73 3.07 -5.05
CA GLY A 81 11.94 3.80 -5.46
C GLY A 81 13.04 2.89 -6.01
N ALA A 82 13.32 1.78 -5.32
CA ALA A 82 14.32 0.80 -5.74
C ALA A 82 13.97 0.14 -7.09
N GLU A 83 12.71 -0.23 -7.28
CA GLU A 83 12.20 -0.84 -8.52
C GLU A 83 12.21 0.16 -9.69
N THR A 84 11.90 1.44 -9.44
CA THR A 84 12.02 2.50 -10.44
C THR A 84 13.46 2.62 -10.95
N LEU A 85 14.43 2.64 -10.02
CA LEU A 85 15.84 2.69 -10.36
C LEU A 85 16.29 1.43 -11.12
N ALA A 86 15.84 0.25 -10.68
CA ALA A 86 16.15 -1.01 -11.36
C ALA A 86 15.62 -1.05 -12.80
N LEU A 87 14.40 -0.57 -13.05
CA LEU A 87 13.84 -0.43 -14.39
C LEU A 87 14.68 0.52 -15.27
N TRP A 88 15.10 1.64 -14.71
CA TRP A 88 15.92 2.62 -15.41
C TRP A 88 17.29 2.04 -15.80
N THR A 89 17.99 1.42 -14.85
CA THR A 89 19.32 0.84 -15.06
C THR A 89 19.29 -0.41 -15.96
N ALA A 90 18.15 -1.11 -16.01
CA ALA A 90 17.93 -2.21 -16.94
C ALA A 90 17.60 -1.76 -18.37
N GLY A 91 17.75 -0.47 -18.71
CA GLY A 91 17.46 0.06 -20.05
C GLY A 91 15.96 0.10 -20.40
N ARG A 92 15.08 0.17 -19.39
CA ARG A 92 13.63 0.22 -19.55
C ARG A 92 13.04 1.57 -19.05
N PRO A 93 13.52 2.74 -19.54
CA PRO A 93 13.16 4.04 -19.00
C PRO A 93 11.66 4.35 -19.12
N GLY A 94 11.00 3.88 -20.18
CA GLY A 94 9.55 4.03 -20.34
C GLY A 94 8.77 3.38 -19.19
N TRP A 95 9.18 2.18 -18.73
CA TRP A 95 8.59 1.52 -17.57
C TRP A 95 8.93 2.21 -16.24
N ALA A 96 10.12 2.78 -16.12
CA ALA A 96 10.49 3.58 -14.95
C ALA A 96 9.59 4.83 -14.82
N VAL A 97 9.38 5.57 -15.91
CA VAL A 97 8.47 6.72 -15.95
C VAL A 97 7.03 6.29 -15.69
N ALA A 98 6.57 5.20 -16.30
CA ALA A 98 5.23 4.65 -16.07
C ALA A 98 5.03 4.23 -14.60
N ASN A 99 6.06 3.65 -13.95
CA ASN A 99 6.03 3.34 -12.53
C ASN A 99 5.84 4.60 -11.67
N VAL A 100 6.57 5.68 -11.98
CA VAL A 100 6.49 6.94 -11.24
C VAL A 100 5.10 7.57 -11.39
N LEU A 101 4.68 7.83 -12.60
CA LEU A 101 3.43 8.54 -12.87
C LEU A 101 2.20 7.67 -12.54
N GLY A 102 2.23 6.41 -12.95
CA GLY A 102 1.13 5.47 -12.73
C GLY A 102 0.88 5.22 -11.25
N SER A 103 1.91 5.04 -10.45
CA SER A 103 1.76 4.84 -9.00
C SER A 103 1.13 6.04 -8.31
N VAL A 104 1.50 7.26 -8.70
CA VAL A 104 0.90 8.49 -8.14
C VAL A 104 -0.58 8.58 -8.53
N VAL A 105 -0.90 8.43 -9.81
CA VAL A 105 -2.27 8.54 -10.32
C VAL A 105 -3.16 7.46 -9.69
N VAL A 106 -2.74 6.21 -9.73
CA VAL A 106 -3.50 5.07 -9.16
C VAL A 106 -3.63 5.20 -7.65
N GLY A 107 -2.57 5.66 -6.97
CA GLY A 107 -2.60 5.87 -5.53
C GLY A 107 -3.62 6.93 -5.11
N VAL A 108 -3.59 8.11 -5.74
CA VAL A 108 -4.55 9.20 -5.44
C VAL A 108 -5.97 8.77 -5.79
N ALA A 109 -6.18 8.18 -6.97
CA ALA A 109 -7.49 7.67 -7.39
C ALA A 109 -8.01 6.59 -6.41
N GLY A 110 -7.13 5.72 -5.93
CA GLY A 110 -7.44 4.70 -4.94
C GLY A 110 -7.91 5.29 -3.60
N VAL A 111 -7.23 6.33 -3.11
CA VAL A 111 -7.66 7.05 -1.88
C VAL A 111 -9.04 7.69 -2.06
N VAL A 112 -9.28 8.35 -3.19
CA VAL A 112 -10.58 8.98 -3.49
C VAL A 112 -11.69 7.92 -3.55
N LEU A 113 -11.46 6.84 -4.29
CA LEU A 113 -12.42 5.72 -4.38
C LEU A 113 -12.71 5.14 -2.99
N GLY A 114 -11.67 4.85 -2.21
CA GLY A 114 -11.80 4.33 -0.87
C GLY A 114 -12.60 5.27 0.05
N LEU A 115 -12.35 6.58 -0.02
CA LEU A 115 -13.08 7.60 0.74
C LEU A 115 -14.58 7.57 0.41
N LEU A 116 -14.94 7.50 -0.86
CA LEU A 116 -16.34 7.42 -1.29
C LEU A 116 -17.00 6.15 -0.77
N LEU A 117 -16.32 5.00 -0.89
CA LEU A 117 -16.80 3.72 -0.35
C LEU A 117 -16.98 3.76 1.17
N GLY A 118 -15.99 4.29 1.91
CA GLY A 118 -16.07 4.40 3.36
C GLY A 118 -17.22 5.28 3.82
N ARG A 119 -17.45 6.42 3.16
CA ARG A 119 -18.60 7.29 3.44
C ARG A 119 -19.94 6.64 3.12
N ALA A 120 -20.04 5.89 2.04
CA ALA A 120 -21.26 5.18 1.67
C ALA A 120 -21.62 4.08 2.69
N VAL A 121 -20.63 3.47 3.33
CA VAL A 121 -20.85 2.46 4.39
C VAL A 121 -21.20 3.11 5.74
N ALA A 122 -20.71 4.34 5.99
CA ALA A 122 -20.96 5.07 7.23
C ALA A 122 -22.31 5.83 7.25
N ALA A 123 -22.97 5.97 6.09
CA ALA A 123 -24.26 6.65 5.94
C ALA A 123 -25.43 5.75 6.31
#